data_7fec5538599a20a19f5cc6c6a34419bb
#
_entry.id   7fec5538599a20a19f5cc6c6a34419bb
#
_cell.length_a   1.000
_cell.length_b   1.000
_cell.length_c   1.000
_cell.angle_alpha   90.00
_cell.angle_beta   90.00
_cell.angle_gamma   90.00
#
_symmetry.space_group_name_H-M   'P 1'
#
loop_
_entity.id
_entity.type
_entity.pdbx_description
1 polymer ?
#
loop_
_entity_poly.entity_id
_entity_poly.type
_entity_poly.pdbx_seq_one_letter_code
_entity_poly.pdbx_strand_id
1 'polypeptide(L)'
;CATPQPPPPASSATPSAAATTTPAETSVERVAEVPPEALAPVDFPTARAQFVRDTAAKYGIAPAEIEATLAKAQFLDSVVAAMSRPAERVKPWSEYRVGFLTQARIDGGRRFIAEHRDELTRVEQQYGVPAEVIVSIIGVETNYGGFTGRHKVLDALYTLAFRYPRSGNPERAAYEYRREQFFRDELAQLFALGREERLDIATLTG
;
A
#
# COMPACT_ATOMS: atom_id res chain seq x y z
N CYS A 1 49.44 26.24 45.36
CA CYS A 1 48.59 25.12 45.57
C CYS A 1 47.23 25.66 45.99
N ALA A 2 46.26 25.76 45.04
CA ALA A 2 44.89 26.13 45.32
C ALA A 2 44.03 24.89 45.11
N THR A 3 43.32 24.46 46.15
CA THR A 3 42.37 23.35 46.18
C THR A 3 41.09 23.78 45.46
N PRO A 4 40.53 22.95 44.60
CA PRO A 4 39.26 23.28 43.98
C PRO A 4 38.11 23.07 44.96
N GLN A 5 37.21 24.06 44.97
CA GLN A 5 36.00 24.10 45.79
C GLN A 5 34.92 23.20 45.17
N PRO A 6 34.15 22.41 45.91
CA PRO A 6 33.08 21.59 45.38
C PRO A 6 31.88 22.45 44.97
N PRO A 7 31.10 22.00 43.96
CA PRO A 7 29.92 22.73 43.51
C PRO A 7 28.78 22.69 44.56
N PRO A 8 27.89 23.70 44.55
CA PRO A 8 26.78 23.78 45.49
C PRO A 8 25.74 22.69 45.21
N PRO A 9 24.95 22.29 46.22
CA PRO A 9 23.93 21.26 46.07
C PRO A 9 22.76 21.71 45.20
N ALA A 10 22.32 20.83 44.33
CA ALA A 10 21.16 21.05 43.46
C ALA A 10 19.89 21.27 44.30
N SER A 11 19.20 22.39 44.02
CA SER A 11 17.91 22.75 44.58
C SER A 11 16.86 21.71 44.15
N SER A 12 16.23 21.09 45.13
CA SER A 12 15.09 20.19 44.94
C SER A 12 13.87 20.97 44.48
N ALA A 13 13.59 20.92 43.18
CA ALA A 13 12.30 21.40 42.64
C ALA A 13 11.21 20.35 42.93
N THR A 14 10.22 20.77 43.69
CA THR A 14 8.98 20.04 43.95
C THR A 14 8.26 19.73 42.64
N PRO A 15 7.77 18.52 42.39
CA PRO A 15 6.97 18.27 41.19
C PRO A 15 5.63 18.96 41.30
N SER A 16 5.41 19.94 40.46
CA SER A 16 4.10 20.56 40.23
C SER A 16 3.15 19.53 39.63
N ALA A 17 1.91 19.60 40.09
CA ALA A 17 0.81 18.70 39.77
C ALA A 17 0.72 18.33 38.29
N ALA A 18 0.59 17.04 38.03
CA ALA A 18 0.29 16.46 36.73
C ALA A 18 -1.00 17.10 36.17
N ALA A 19 -0.88 17.87 35.12
CA ALA A 19 -1.98 18.16 34.23
C ALA A 19 -2.36 16.84 33.55
N THR A 20 -3.54 16.33 33.89
CA THR A 20 -4.19 15.21 33.19
C THR A 20 -4.47 15.68 31.75
N THR A 21 -3.54 15.43 30.85
CA THR A 21 -3.79 15.52 29.41
C THR A 21 -4.70 14.33 29.08
N THR A 22 -5.98 14.61 28.97
CA THR A 22 -6.93 13.75 28.25
C THR A 22 -6.31 13.37 26.91
N PRO A 23 -6.23 12.06 26.55
CA PRO A 23 -5.78 11.69 25.22
C PRO A 23 -6.67 12.41 24.22
N ALA A 24 -6.05 13.16 23.32
CA ALA A 24 -6.75 13.69 22.17
C ALA A 24 -7.46 12.50 21.50
N GLU A 25 -8.79 12.51 21.55
CA GLU A 25 -9.60 11.63 20.73
C GLU A 25 -9.10 11.81 19.29
N THR A 26 -8.37 10.81 18.83
CA THR A 26 -8.07 10.67 17.41
C THR A 26 -9.41 10.75 16.74
N SER A 27 -9.64 11.81 15.98
CA SER A 27 -10.83 11.98 15.15
C SER A 27 -10.87 10.78 14.23
N VAL A 28 -11.58 9.73 14.63
CA VAL A 28 -11.97 8.65 13.74
C VAL A 28 -12.82 9.35 12.70
N GLU A 29 -12.23 9.61 11.56
CA GLU A 29 -12.90 10.17 10.39
C GLU A 29 -14.18 9.34 10.24
N ARG A 30 -15.30 9.99 10.46
CA ARG A 30 -16.62 9.34 10.48
C ARG A 30 -16.84 8.82 9.07
N VAL A 31 -16.50 7.53 8.86
CA VAL A 31 -16.67 6.84 7.58
C VAL A 31 -18.14 7.04 7.19
N ALA A 32 -18.37 7.79 6.12
CA ALA A 32 -19.71 8.05 5.63
C ALA A 32 -20.45 6.73 5.51
N GLU A 33 -21.61 6.66 6.17
CA GLU A 33 -22.45 5.46 6.18
C GLU A 33 -22.91 5.21 4.75
N VAL A 34 -22.55 4.05 4.20
CA VAL A 34 -22.91 3.67 2.82
C VAL A 34 -24.39 3.36 2.81
N PRO A 35 -25.22 4.09 2.03
CA PRO A 35 -26.66 3.80 1.97
C PRO A 35 -26.90 2.35 1.54
N PRO A 36 -27.88 1.65 2.14
CA PRO A 36 -28.17 0.25 1.79
C PRO A 36 -28.40 0.02 0.29
N GLU A 37 -28.99 0.98 -0.39
CA GLU A 37 -29.26 0.95 -1.85
C GLU A 37 -27.96 0.90 -2.67
N ALA A 38 -26.87 1.55 -2.19
CA ALA A 38 -25.57 1.55 -2.85
C ALA A 38 -24.83 0.22 -2.67
N LEU A 39 -25.26 -0.63 -1.72
CA LEU A 39 -24.62 -1.93 -1.47
C LEU A 39 -25.05 -3.01 -2.46
N ALA A 40 -26.14 -2.77 -3.20
CA ALA A 40 -26.60 -3.70 -4.22
C ALA A 40 -25.54 -3.81 -5.34
N PRO A 41 -25.21 -5.03 -5.80
CA PRO A 41 -24.28 -5.20 -6.89
C PRO A 41 -24.82 -4.53 -8.16
N VAL A 42 -24.03 -3.64 -8.75
CA VAL A 42 -24.31 -3.08 -10.07
C VAL A 42 -23.83 -4.09 -11.12
N ASP A 43 -24.61 -4.32 -12.15
CA ASP A 43 -24.19 -5.20 -13.24
C ASP A 43 -22.92 -4.69 -13.92
N PHE A 44 -22.13 -5.63 -14.42
CA PHE A 44 -20.82 -5.31 -14.98
C PHE A 44 -20.86 -4.31 -16.15
N PRO A 45 -21.74 -4.41 -17.15
CA PRO A 45 -21.80 -3.41 -18.22
C PRO A 45 -22.05 -2.00 -17.71
N THR A 46 -22.97 -1.82 -16.78
CA THR A 46 -23.30 -0.54 -16.17
C THR A 46 -22.12 0.01 -15.35
N ALA A 47 -21.52 -0.83 -14.51
CA ALA A 47 -20.36 -0.45 -13.70
C ALA A 47 -19.17 -0.03 -14.57
N ARG A 48 -18.90 -0.78 -15.64
CA ARG A 48 -17.81 -0.48 -16.58
C ARG A 48 -18.07 0.83 -17.33
N ALA A 49 -19.30 1.05 -17.82
CA ALA A 49 -19.65 2.29 -18.51
C ALA A 49 -19.55 3.51 -17.57
N GLN A 50 -19.94 3.37 -16.29
CA GLN A 50 -19.79 4.40 -15.30
C GLN A 50 -18.31 4.71 -15.06
N PHE A 51 -17.47 3.68 -14.87
CA PHE A 51 -16.03 3.83 -14.69
C PHE A 51 -15.38 4.61 -15.85
N VAL A 52 -15.75 4.31 -17.09
CA VAL A 52 -15.20 5.01 -18.27
C VAL A 52 -15.57 6.49 -18.24
N ARG A 53 -16.85 6.83 -17.94
CA ARG A 53 -17.31 8.22 -17.84
C ARG A 53 -16.58 8.98 -16.74
N ASP A 54 -16.51 8.41 -15.55
CA ASP A 54 -15.92 9.06 -14.38
C ASP A 54 -14.41 9.26 -14.53
N THR A 55 -13.70 8.25 -15.06
CA THR A 55 -12.27 8.32 -15.33
C THR A 55 -11.97 9.36 -16.42
N ALA A 56 -12.75 9.38 -17.49
CA ALA A 56 -12.63 10.35 -18.55
C ALA A 56 -12.82 11.79 -18.03
N ALA A 57 -13.86 12.02 -17.23
CA ALA A 57 -14.13 13.32 -16.63
C ALA A 57 -13.05 13.75 -15.63
N LYS A 58 -12.59 12.84 -14.78
CA LYS A 58 -11.62 13.14 -13.71
C LYS A 58 -10.22 13.45 -14.25
N TYR A 59 -9.77 12.72 -15.26
CA TYR A 59 -8.39 12.80 -15.75
C TYR A 59 -8.25 13.37 -17.15
N GLY A 60 -9.35 13.74 -17.80
CA GLY A 60 -9.34 14.28 -19.17
C GLY A 60 -8.84 13.30 -20.22
N ILE A 61 -9.06 11.99 -20.02
CA ILE A 61 -8.69 10.92 -20.94
C ILE A 61 -9.86 10.65 -21.89
N ALA A 62 -9.58 10.46 -23.18
CA ALA A 62 -10.65 10.15 -24.13
C ALA A 62 -11.34 8.81 -23.76
N PRO A 63 -12.69 8.75 -23.71
CA PRO A 63 -13.39 7.51 -23.41
C PRO A 63 -12.98 6.34 -24.30
N ALA A 64 -12.73 6.58 -25.58
CA ALA A 64 -12.30 5.55 -26.54
C ALA A 64 -10.92 4.97 -26.19
N GLU A 65 -10.01 5.76 -25.63
CA GLU A 65 -8.69 5.31 -25.14
C GLU A 65 -8.83 4.38 -23.93
N ILE A 66 -9.69 4.77 -22.98
CA ILE A 66 -9.99 3.94 -21.80
C ILE A 66 -10.61 2.60 -22.26
N GLU A 67 -11.61 2.66 -23.12
CA GLU A 67 -12.27 1.47 -23.68
C GLU A 67 -11.30 0.53 -24.40
N ALA A 68 -10.43 1.06 -25.24
CA ALA A 68 -9.44 0.29 -25.97
C ALA A 68 -8.41 -0.40 -25.03
N THR A 69 -8.08 0.25 -23.93
CA THR A 69 -7.18 -0.34 -22.91
C THR A 69 -7.90 -1.39 -22.09
N LEU A 70 -9.14 -1.12 -21.63
CA LEU A 70 -9.94 -2.08 -20.89
C LEU A 70 -10.30 -3.32 -21.73
N ALA A 71 -10.35 -3.20 -23.06
CA ALA A 71 -10.56 -4.34 -23.96
C ALA A 71 -9.40 -5.35 -23.94
N LYS A 72 -8.21 -4.93 -23.50
CA LYS A 72 -7.04 -5.80 -23.33
C LYS A 72 -7.00 -6.49 -21.96
N ALA A 73 -7.78 -6.00 -20.98
CA ALA A 73 -7.80 -6.52 -19.62
C ALA A 73 -8.52 -7.86 -19.55
N GLN A 74 -8.04 -8.73 -18.66
CA GLN A 74 -8.59 -10.05 -18.40
C GLN A 74 -8.95 -10.20 -16.94
N PHE A 75 -10.03 -10.96 -16.67
CA PHE A 75 -10.35 -11.35 -15.31
C PHE A 75 -9.47 -12.52 -14.85
N LEU A 76 -8.92 -12.39 -13.64
CA LEU A 76 -8.03 -13.36 -13.02
C LEU A 76 -8.72 -14.04 -11.83
N ASP A 77 -9.18 -15.28 -12.00
CA ASP A 77 -9.80 -16.06 -10.91
C ASP A 77 -8.83 -16.31 -9.76
N SER A 78 -7.52 -16.37 -10.02
CA SER A 78 -6.47 -16.48 -8.99
C SER A 78 -6.45 -15.28 -8.05
N VAL A 79 -6.71 -14.06 -8.56
CA VAL A 79 -6.79 -12.83 -7.77
C VAL A 79 -8.04 -12.85 -6.89
N VAL A 80 -9.19 -13.25 -7.45
CA VAL A 80 -10.44 -13.41 -6.68
C VAL A 80 -10.24 -14.43 -5.56
N ALA A 81 -9.66 -15.59 -5.87
CA ALA A 81 -9.39 -16.63 -4.89
C ALA A 81 -8.42 -16.18 -3.79
N ALA A 82 -7.39 -15.41 -4.14
CA ALA A 82 -6.45 -14.85 -3.16
C ALA A 82 -7.16 -13.87 -2.20
N MET A 83 -8.03 -12.99 -2.72
CA MET A 83 -8.79 -12.04 -1.91
C MET A 83 -9.88 -12.69 -1.06
N SER A 84 -10.38 -13.86 -1.45
CA SER A 84 -11.39 -14.61 -0.70
C SER A 84 -10.81 -15.44 0.44
N ARG A 85 -9.47 -15.61 0.49
CA ARG A 85 -8.84 -16.38 1.58
C ARG A 85 -9.00 -15.64 2.90
N PRO A 86 -9.26 -16.39 4.01
CA PRO A 86 -9.19 -15.81 5.34
C PRO A 86 -7.82 -15.16 5.56
N ALA A 87 -7.79 -14.09 6.35
CA ALA A 87 -6.53 -13.50 6.79
C ALA A 87 -5.63 -14.61 7.38
N GLU A 88 -4.35 -14.58 7.03
CA GLU A 88 -3.39 -15.54 7.58
C GLU A 88 -3.40 -15.47 9.11
N ARG A 89 -3.17 -16.63 9.75
CA ARG A 89 -3.03 -16.69 11.21
C ARG A 89 -1.99 -15.68 11.68
N VAL A 90 -2.35 -14.86 12.66
CA VAL A 90 -1.41 -13.96 13.31
C VAL A 90 -0.31 -14.80 13.95
N LYS A 91 0.91 -14.67 13.44
CA LYS A 91 2.10 -15.33 14.00
C LYS A 91 2.77 -14.41 15.00
N PRO A 92 3.30 -14.93 16.12
CA PRO A 92 4.15 -14.12 16.99
C PRO A 92 5.41 -13.67 16.24
N TRP A 93 5.96 -12.53 16.60
CA TRP A 93 7.13 -11.96 15.92
C TRP A 93 8.31 -12.94 15.83
N SER A 94 8.54 -13.73 16.89
CA SER A 94 9.60 -14.73 16.93
C SER A 94 9.49 -15.78 15.80
N GLU A 95 8.29 -16.16 15.43
CA GLU A 95 8.01 -17.11 14.34
C GLU A 95 8.01 -16.41 12.97
N TYR A 96 7.42 -15.22 12.89
CA TYR A 96 7.29 -14.44 11.67
C TYR A 96 8.65 -14.04 11.09
N ARG A 97 9.55 -13.50 11.91
CA ARG A 97 10.87 -12.99 11.49
C ARG A 97 11.78 -14.05 10.88
N VAL A 98 11.63 -15.33 11.25
CA VAL A 98 12.51 -16.41 10.77
C VAL A 98 12.45 -16.55 9.25
N GLY A 99 11.27 -16.32 8.65
CA GLY A 99 11.11 -16.36 7.20
C GLY A 99 11.89 -15.26 6.44
N PHE A 100 12.27 -14.19 7.13
CA PHE A 100 12.99 -13.06 6.53
C PHE A 100 14.49 -13.06 6.85
N LEU A 101 14.90 -13.68 7.97
CA LEU A 101 16.30 -13.69 8.42
C LEU A 101 17.02 -14.96 7.96
N THR A 102 16.92 -15.29 6.68
CA THR A 102 17.64 -16.42 6.10
C THR A 102 19.04 -16.00 5.63
N GLN A 103 20.01 -16.92 5.67
CA GLN A 103 21.37 -16.64 5.20
C GLN A 103 21.37 -16.15 3.75
N ALA A 104 20.55 -16.73 2.87
CA ALA A 104 20.44 -16.31 1.48
C ALA A 104 20.01 -14.85 1.33
N ARG A 105 19.06 -14.37 2.16
CA ARG A 105 18.66 -12.95 2.15
C ARG A 105 19.74 -12.04 2.71
N ILE A 106 20.43 -12.44 3.77
CA ILE A 106 21.54 -11.68 4.34
C ILE A 106 22.64 -11.49 3.29
N ASP A 107 23.02 -12.56 2.60
CA ASP A 107 24.04 -12.51 1.56
C ASP A 107 23.57 -11.73 0.31
N GLY A 108 22.27 -11.83 -0.03
CA GLY A 108 21.64 -11.00 -1.05
C GLY A 108 21.73 -9.52 -0.73
N GLY A 109 21.42 -9.11 0.51
CA GLY A 109 21.53 -7.72 0.95
C GLY A 109 22.96 -7.18 0.92
N ARG A 110 23.92 -7.99 1.34
CA ARG A 110 25.34 -7.61 1.25
C ARG A 110 25.79 -7.37 -0.19
N ARG A 111 25.38 -8.24 -1.11
CA ARG A 111 25.67 -8.05 -2.56
C ARG A 111 25.01 -6.80 -3.09
N PHE A 112 23.72 -6.60 -2.80
CA PHE A 112 22.97 -5.44 -3.24
C PHE A 112 23.61 -4.13 -2.76
N ILE A 113 24.04 -4.04 -1.48
CA ILE A 113 24.77 -2.88 -0.96
C ILE A 113 26.08 -2.67 -1.73
N ALA A 114 26.81 -3.72 -2.03
CA ALA A 114 28.08 -3.61 -2.73
C ALA A 114 27.90 -3.13 -4.18
N GLU A 115 26.90 -3.65 -4.87
CA GLU A 115 26.56 -3.34 -6.27
C GLU A 115 26.00 -1.91 -6.45
N HIS A 116 25.22 -1.40 -5.45
CA HIS A 116 24.52 -0.11 -5.52
C HIS A 116 25.09 0.93 -4.55
N ARG A 117 26.34 0.78 -4.12
CA ARG A 117 26.98 1.62 -3.08
C ARG A 117 26.83 3.12 -3.32
N ASP A 118 27.16 3.58 -4.52
CA ASP A 118 27.20 5.01 -4.85
C ASP A 118 25.78 5.60 -4.85
N GLU A 119 24.83 4.88 -5.39
CA GLU A 119 23.43 5.28 -5.40
C GLU A 119 22.84 5.32 -3.98
N LEU A 120 23.08 4.29 -3.18
CA LEU A 120 22.62 4.23 -1.79
C LEU A 120 23.21 5.36 -0.96
N THR A 121 24.51 5.68 -1.14
CA THR A 121 25.15 6.81 -0.47
C THR A 121 24.51 8.14 -0.87
N ARG A 122 24.21 8.34 -2.15
CA ARG A 122 23.54 9.54 -2.64
C ARG A 122 22.15 9.70 -2.03
N VAL A 123 21.37 8.63 -2.01
CA VAL A 123 20.00 8.62 -1.47
C VAL A 123 20.02 8.83 0.05
N GLU A 124 20.94 8.20 0.77
CA GLU A 124 21.12 8.41 2.21
C GLU A 124 21.44 9.87 2.53
N GLN A 125 22.35 10.50 1.78
CA GLN A 125 22.70 11.91 1.94
C GLN A 125 21.51 12.84 1.65
N GLN A 126 20.71 12.51 0.63
CA GLN A 126 19.59 13.33 0.20
C GLN A 126 18.37 13.24 1.14
N TYR A 127 18.08 12.05 1.65
CA TYR A 127 16.83 11.77 2.39
C TYR A 127 17.07 11.42 3.87
N GLY A 128 18.29 11.23 4.30
CA GLY A 128 18.63 10.90 5.69
C GLY A 128 18.22 9.50 6.13
N VAL A 129 17.90 8.60 5.19
CA VAL A 129 17.54 7.21 5.50
C VAL A 129 18.76 6.31 5.31
N PRO A 130 19.23 5.57 6.37
CA PRO A 130 20.38 4.69 6.25
C PRO A 130 20.25 3.66 5.14
N ALA A 131 21.33 3.41 4.41
CA ALA A 131 21.37 2.46 3.30
C ALA A 131 20.88 1.06 3.69
N GLU A 132 21.22 0.60 4.90
CA GLU A 132 20.80 -0.70 5.43
C GLU A 132 19.28 -0.80 5.60
N VAL A 133 18.61 0.29 5.96
CA VAL A 133 17.13 0.33 6.07
C VAL A 133 16.51 0.22 4.69
N ILE A 134 17.00 0.99 3.73
CA ILE A 134 16.52 0.95 2.33
C ILE A 134 16.65 -0.46 1.78
N VAL A 135 17.84 -1.06 1.90
CA VAL A 135 18.13 -2.39 1.37
C VAL A 135 17.33 -3.49 2.08
N SER A 136 17.09 -3.33 3.40
CA SER A 136 16.26 -4.27 4.15
C SER A 136 14.81 -4.29 3.66
N ILE A 137 14.24 -3.12 3.38
CA ILE A 137 12.90 -3.00 2.81
C ILE A 137 12.85 -3.65 1.42
N ILE A 138 13.78 -3.32 0.52
CA ILE A 138 13.86 -3.93 -0.82
C ILE A 138 13.99 -5.46 -0.73
N GLY A 139 14.78 -5.93 0.25
CA GLY A 139 14.97 -7.37 0.49
C GLY A 139 13.71 -8.08 0.97
N VAL A 140 12.91 -7.45 1.83
CA VAL A 140 11.65 -8.00 2.33
C VAL A 140 10.60 -8.02 1.23
N GLU A 141 10.43 -6.92 0.52
CA GLU A 141 9.37 -6.72 -0.48
C GLU A 141 9.60 -7.53 -1.76
N THR A 142 10.82 -7.52 -2.29
CA THR A 142 11.08 -8.05 -3.63
C THR A 142 12.20 -9.08 -3.69
N ASN A 143 12.81 -9.45 -2.56
CA ASN A 143 14.03 -10.26 -2.55
C ASN A 143 15.11 -9.67 -3.49
N TYR A 144 15.37 -8.36 -3.32
CA TYR A 144 16.34 -7.58 -4.12
C TYR A 144 16.03 -7.57 -5.63
N GLY A 145 14.75 -7.39 -5.98
CA GLY A 145 14.28 -7.39 -7.37
C GLY A 145 14.08 -8.79 -7.97
N GLY A 146 14.35 -9.85 -7.22
CA GLY A 146 14.17 -11.24 -7.68
C GLY A 146 12.70 -11.66 -7.76
N PHE A 147 11.80 -10.92 -7.15
CA PHE A 147 10.37 -11.17 -7.16
C PHE A 147 9.59 -9.85 -7.17
N THR A 148 9.05 -9.50 -8.32
CA THR A 148 8.28 -8.25 -8.54
C THR A 148 6.81 -8.50 -8.88
N GLY A 149 6.33 -9.72 -8.66
CA GLY A 149 4.97 -10.13 -8.99
C GLY A 149 4.87 -10.85 -10.34
N ARG A 150 3.67 -11.41 -10.62
CA ARG A 150 3.41 -12.21 -11.83
C ARG A 150 2.18 -11.77 -12.60
N HIS A 151 1.36 -10.94 -11.99
CA HIS A 151 0.12 -10.50 -12.60
C HIS A 151 0.36 -9.20 -13.37
N LYS A 152 -0.34 -9.03 -14.48
CA LYS A 152 -0.46 -7.70 -15.06
C LYS A 152 -1.25 -6.83 -14.11
N VAL A 153 -0.72 -5.63 -13.84
CA VAL A 153 -1.36 -4.67 -12.91
C VAL A 153 -2.76 -4.32 -13.39
N LEU A 154 -2.92 -4.09 -14.71
CA LEU A 154 -4.22 -3.84 -15.33
C LEU A 154 -5.21 -4.97 -15.04
N ASP A 155 -4.82 -6.23 -15.25
CA ASP A 155 -5.72 -7.39 -15.06
C ASP A 155 -6.11 -7.56 -13.58
N ALA A 156 -5.16 -7.38 -12.66
CA ALA A 156 -5.41 -7.49 -11.23
C ALA A 156 -6.38 -6.41 -10.74
N LEU A 157 -6.13 -5.13 -11.09
CA LEU A 157 -7.00 -4.02 -10.71
C LEU A 157 -8.37 -4.12 -11.40
N TYR A 158 -8.42 -4.50 -12.68
CA TYR A 158 -9.67 -4.73 -13.41
C TYR A 158 -10.51 -5.82 -12.75
N THR A 159 -9.87 -6.91 -12.33
CA THR A 159 -10.55 -7.99 -11.62
C THR A 159 -11.17 -7.50 -10.32
N LEU A 160 -10.40 -6.80 -9.49
CA LEU A 160 -10.87 -6.32 -8.18
C LEU A 160 -11.84 -5.15 -8.28
N ALA A 161 -11.75 -4.34 -9.33
CA ALA A 161 -12.68 -3.24 -9.59
C ALA A 161 -14.09 -3.71 -10.00
N PHE A 162 -14.20 -4.89 -10.64
CA PHE A 162 -15.47 -5.35 -11.23
C PHE A 162 -15.90 -6.76 -10.78
N ARG A 163 -15.02 -7.50 -10.12
CA ARG A 163 -15.29 -8.84 -9.57
C ARG A 163 -14.74 -9.01 -8.16
N TYR A 164 -14.83 -7.95 -7.34
CA TYR A 164 -14.44 -8.07 -5.94
C TYR A 164 -15.26 -9.18 -5.26
N PRO A 165 -14.63 -10.11 -4.55
CA PRO A 165 -15.36 -11.23 -3.94
C PRO A 165 -16.35 -10.74 -2.89
N ARG A 166 -17.58 -11.20 -2.98
CA ARG A 166 -18.67 -10.94 -2.04
C ARG A 166 -18.90 -12.17 -1.17
N SER A 167 -18.80 -12.01 0.14
CA SER A 167 -18.99 -13.12 1.08
C SER A 167 -20.46 -13.51 1.27
N GLY A 168 -21.41 -12.65 0.86
CA GLY A 168 -22.81 -12.78 1.18
C GLY A 168 -23.18 -12.46 2.63
N ASN A 169 -22.20 -12.06 3.46
CA ASN A 169 -22.43 -11.65 4.84
C ASN A 169 -22.87 -10.17 4.88
N PRO A 170 -24.10 -9.84 5.36
CA PRO A 170 -24.58 -8.47 5.45
C PRO A 170 -23.67 -7.53 6.25
N GLU A 171 -23.03 -8.03 7.32
CA GLU A 171 -22.11 -7.24 8.15
C GLU A 171 -20.84 -6.80 7.38
N ARG A 172 -20.48 -7.54 6.35
CA ARG A 172 -19.33 -7.23 5.49
C ARG A 172 -19.66 -6.44 4.25
N ALA A 173 -20.93 -6.35 3.89
CA ALA A 173 -21.36 -5.76 2.62
C ALA A 173 -20.84 -4.34 2.41
N ALA A 174 -20.89 -3.49 3.43
CA ALA A 174 -20.37 -2.12 3.35
C ALA A 174 -18.83 -2.08 3.22
N TYR A 175 -18.11 -2.98 3.88
CA TYR A 175 -16.66 -3.10 3.73
C TYR A 175 -16.30 -3.56 2.31
N GLU A 176 -16.96 -4.61 1.81
CA GLU A 176 -16.72 -5.18 0.50
C GLU A 176 -17.03 -4.18 -0.62
N TYR A 177 -18.10 -3.41 -0.47
CA TYR A 177 -18.42 -2.29 -1.37
C TYR A 177 -17.31 -1.24 -1.40
N ARG A 178 -16.86 -0.76 -0.23
CA ARG A 178 -15.77 0.23 -0.17
C ARG A 178 -14.48 -0.30 -0.79
N ARG A 179 -14.17 -1.59 -0.62
CA ARG A 179 -12.99 -2.21 -1.24
C ARG A 179 -13.10 -2.27 -2.75
N GLU A 180 -14.28 -2.56 -3.27
CA GLU A 180 -14.51 -2.55 -4.71
C GLU A 180 -14.35 -1.13 -5.29
N GLN A 181 -14.91 -0.11 -4.62
CA GLN A 181 -14.73 1.29 -5.02
C GLN A 181 -13.25 1.71 -4.95
N PHE A 182 -12.55 1.34 -3.89
CA PHE A 182 -11.11 1.57 -3.79
C PHE A 182 -10.36 1.01 -5.00
N PHE A 183 -10.63 -0.22 -5.43
CA PHE A 183 -9.96 -0.79 -6.60
C PHE A 183 -10.38 -0.14 -7.92
N ARG A 184 -11.59 0.40 -8.01
CA ARG A 184 -12.00 1.24 -9.15
C ARG A 184 -11.19 2.54 -9.20
N ASP A 185 -10.99 3.17 -8.05
CA ASP A 185 -10.18 4.37 -7.96
C ASP A 185 -8.71 4.09 -8.30
N GLU A 186 -8.13 2.98 -7.82
CA GLU A 186 -6.77 2.56 -8.17
C GLU A 186 -6.63 2.25 -9.67
N LEU A 187 -7.63 1.61 -10.27
CA LEU A 187 -7.64 1.39 -11.72
C LEU A 187 -7.69 2.72 -12.48
N ALA A 188 -8.48 3.69 -12.03
CA ALA A 188 -8.54 5.01 -12.63
C ALA A 188 -7.22 5.79 -12.50
N GLN A 189 -6.54 5.65 -11.35
CA GLN A 189 -5.20 6.24 -11.13
C GLN A 189 -4.14 5.57 -12.02
N LEU A 190 -4.26 4.26 -12.29
CA LEU A 190 -3.36 3.59 -13.24
C LEU A 190 -3.45 4.20 -14.63
N PHE A 191 -4.65 4.58 -15.10
CA PHE A 191 -4.81 5.31 -16.37
C PHE A 191 -4.15 6.68 -16.33
N ALA A 192 -4.31 7.42 -15.22
CA ALA A 192 -3.68 8.72 -15.05
C ALA A 192 -2.15 8.62 -15.08
N LEU A 193 -1.58 7.67 -14.32
CA LEU A 193 -0.15 7.38 -14.30
C LEU A 193 0.37 7.00 -15.68
N GLY A 194 -0.34 6.12 -16.39
CA GLY A 194 0.04 5.71 -17.74
C GLY A 194 0.16 6.89 -18.71
N ARG A 195 -0.74 7.85 -18.59
CA ARG A 195 -0.71 9.07 -19.39
C ARG A 195 0.40 10.03 -18.98
N GLU A 196 0.57 10.26 -17.68
CA GLU A 196 1.58 11.15 -17.12
C GLU A 196 2.99 10.68 -17.47
N GLU A 197 3.26 9.40 -17.24
CA GLU A 197 4.57 8.78 -17.44
C GLU A 197 4.76 8.18 -18.84
N ARG A 198 3.74 8.26 -19.70
CA ARG A 198 3.75 7.69 -21.07
C ARG A 198 4.02 6.18 -21.09
N LEU A 199 3.41 5.46 -20.15
CA LEU A 199 3.56 4.01 -19.99
C LEU A 199 2.43 3.26 -20.70
N ASP A 200 2.75 2.13 -21.33
CA ASP A 200 1.72 1.15 -21.73
C ASP A 200 1.31 0.31 -20.52
N ILE A 201 0.24 0.75 -19.84
CA ILE A 201 -0.26 0.11 -18.63
C ILE A 201 -0.76 -1.33 -18.85
N ALA A 202 -0.98 -1.75 -20.09
CA ALA A 202 -1.36 -3.13 -20.41
C ALA A 202 -0.17 -4.10 -20.30
N THR A 203 1.07 -3.59 -20.22
CA THR A 203 2.30 -4.40 -20.13
C THR A 203 2.90 -4.43 -18.73
N LEU A 204 2.46 -3.54 -17.81
CA LEU A 204 3.00 -3.46 -16.47
C LEU A 204 2.68 -4.72 -15.67
N THR A 205 3.70 -5.24 -14.97
CA THR A 205 3.60 -6.39 -14.06
C THR A 205 4.00 -5.99 -12.65
N GLY A 206 3.34 -6.59 -11.65
CA GLY A 206 3.60 -6.33 -10.23
C GLY A 206 3.07 -7.47 -9.36
#